data_3fa1467353fae92ee2ed27a1fe921dc2
#
_entry.id   3fa1467353fae92ee2ed27a1fe921dc2
#
_cell.length_a   1.000
_cell.length_b   1.000
_cell.length_c   1.000
_cell.angle_alpha   90.00
_cell.angle_beta   90.00
_cell.angle_gamma   90.00
#
_symmetry.space_group_name_H-M   'P 1'
#
loop_
_entity.id
_entity.type
_entity.pdbx_description
1 polymer ?
#
loop_
_entity_poly.entity_id
_entity_poly.type
_entity_poly.pdbx_seq_one_letter_code
_entity_poly.pdbx_strand_id
1 'polypeptide(L)'
;MNKIIFTLLLSAFTCIAGTAQNVSAADSLRMKWWKDAKFGMFIHWGVYSVPAGMYNGKEVPGIGEWIMNRAKIPVADYKKYANQFNPVKYNPEAWVRMAKDAGMKYIVITSKHHDGFALFDSKVTNWDVVDATPYKKDLLKPLVAACKKQGIKIGFYYSQAQDWNHPGGAASGGHWDKAQDGSFDDYIDKIAIPQVREILENYGGLDIIWWDTPQDMTPARAEKFLALTKKYPNLIINNRLGGGYKGDTETPEQFVPATGFPGRNWESCMTMNDTWGFKANDNNWKSTETLIRQLADVVSKGGNMLLNVGPTSLGEIPQPSVERLSDIGKWIKVNHEAVYNTSASPFPYLSYGRCTRKGQKLYLHVFDYPANAQLALPMSNKISKAYLLSDPKKSLAIKAGNARSVISLPTQAPDKINTVVVVEFTGEPSVASSPVAGKLITASSINSESTSAKNLLDGDRQTKWQAAKGERNATLDIDLGKPVAISTIIADEPWHPWENKKQRLQLQYKEGTGWKTIVEAATSGSGYTKNFKPVTAQYYRLLVENRTEEPVLLEWQLYGPE
;
A
#
# COMPACT_ATOMS: atom_id res chain seq x y z
N MET A 1 10.66 38.77 64.58
CA MET A 1 10.05 39.17 63.32
C MET A 1 10.78 38.49 62.19
N ASN A 2 10.38 37.25 61.83
CA ASN A 2 10.99 36.47 60.76
C ASN A 2 10.00 36.46 59.59
N LYS A 3 10.41 37.07 58.45
CA LYS A 3 9.68 37.02 57.19
C LYS A 3 10.03 35.73 56.46
N ILE A 4 9.05 34.85 56.27
CA ILE A 4 9.14 33.66 55.43
C ILE A 4 8.79 34.09 53.99
N ILE A 5 9.75 33.94 53.11
CA ILE A 5 9.57 34.16 51.64
C ILE A 5 9.12 32.82 51.04
N PHE A 6 7.89 32.80 50.48
CA PHE A 6 7.39 31.69 49.69
C PHE A 6 7.88 31.86 48.26
N THR A 7 8.74 30.97 47.78
CA THR A 7 9.16 30.90 46.38
C THR A 7 8.22 29.96 45.66
N LEU A 8 7.38 30.50 44.76
CA LEU A 8 6.57 29.73 43.82
C LEU A 8 7.47 29.18 42.71
N LEU A 9 7.66 27.87 42.69
CA LEU A 9 8.22 27.16 41.52
C LEU A 9 7.13 27.01 40.46
N LEU A 10 7.26 27.78 39.38
CA LEU A 10 6.48 27.64 38.15
C LEU A 10 7.10 26.50 37.35
N SER A 11 6.49 25.31 37.34
CA SER A 11 6.87 24.21 36.45
C SER A 11 6.35 24.53 35.06
N ALA A 12 7.24 24.91 34.17
CA ALA A 12 6.94 25.02 32.73
C ALA A 12 6.76 23.61 32.14
N PHE A 13 5.52 23.22 31.85
CA PHE A 13 5.22 22.09 30.99
C PHE A 13 5.61 22.46 29.56
N THR A 14 6.77 22.03 29.10
CA THR A 14 7.11 22.03 27.68
C THR A 14 6.33 20.91 26.98
N CYS A 15 5.23 21.23 26.32
CA CYS A 15 4.64 20.37 25.29
C CYS A 15 5.70 20.15 24.20
N ILE A 16 6.25 18.95 24.12
CA ILE A 16 6.98 18.52 22.93
C ILE A 16 5.92 18.31 21.84
N ALA A 17 5.66 19.36 21.07
CA ALA A 17 4.95 19.26 19.81
C ALA A 17 5.86 18.43 18.88
N GLY A 18 5.41 17.22 18.54
CA GLY A 18 6.03 16.44 17.49
C GLY A 18 6.19 17.34 16.26
N THR A 19 7.37 17.41 15.68
CA THR A 19 7.67 18.17 14.48
C THR A 19 6.88 17.58 13.32
N ALA A 20 5.63 18.02 13.13
CA ALA A 20 4.96 17.91 11.85
C ALA A 20 5.86 18.58 10.82
N GLN A 21 6.41 17.80 9.90
CA GLN A 21 7.21 18.32 8.80
C GLN A 21 6.34 19.37 8.09
N ASN A 22 6.73 20.66 8.13
CA ASN A 22 6.04 21.73 7.42
C ASN A 22 6.16 21.43 5.91
N VAL A 23 5.15 20.76 5.36
CA VAL A 23 5.03 20.52 3.92
C VAL A 23 4.86 21.89 3.28
N SER A 24 5.77 22.29 2.39
CA SER A 24 5.68 23.56 1.69
C SER A 24 4.36 23.64 0.92
N ALA A 25 3.81 24.85 0.76
CA ALA A 25 2.61 25.05 -0.06
C ALA A 25 2.81 24.53 -1.50
N ALA A 26 4.02 24.66 -2.04
CA ALA A 26 4.40 24.14 -3.35
C ALA A 26 4.35 22.59 -3.40
N ASP A 27 4.88 21.89 -2.38
CA ASP A 27 4.80 20.42 -2.31
C ASP A 27 3.37 19.93 -2.14
N SER A 28 2.57 20.65 -1.37
CA SER A 28 1.14 20.33 -1.23
C SER A 28 0.41 20.44 -2.56
N LEU A 29 0.70 21.46 -3.38
CA LEU A 29 0.09 21.66 -4.69
C LEU A 29 0.58 20.62 -5.71
N ARG A 30 1.87 20.30 -5.72
CA ARG A 30 2.49 19.28 -6.56
C ARG A 30 1.87 17.90 -6.35
N MET A 31 1.68 17.52 -5.09
CA MET A 31 1.12 16.23 -4.71
C MET A 31 -0.40 16.14 -4.84
N LYS A 32 -1.09 17.28 -5.04
CA LYS A 32 -2.56 17.31 -5.01
C LYS A 32 -3.20 16.37 -6.02
N TRP A 33 -2.76 16.39 -7.28
CA TRP A 33 -3.34 15.56 -8.32
C TRP A 33 -3.22 14.07 -7.99
N TRP A 34 -2.09 13.65 -7.42
CA TRP A 34 -1.82 12.26 -7.06
C TRP A 34 -2.67 11.82 -5.85
N LYS A 35 -2.79 12.70 -4.84
CA LYS A 35 -3.68 12.44 -3.68
C LYS A 35 -5.14 12.28 -4.11
N ASP A 36 -5.57 13.06 -5.10
CA ASP A 36 -6.93 13.03 -5.61
C ASP A 36 -7.18 11.83 -6.54
N ALA A 37 -6.14 11.32 -7.19
CA ALA A 37 -6.18 10.25 -8.19
C ALA A 37 -6.59 8.89 -7.64
N LYS A 38 -6.15 8.52 -6.44
CA LYS A 38 -6.53 7.32 -5.67
C LYS A 38 -6.29 5.96 -6.32
N PHE A 39 -6.33 5.84 -7.65
CA PHE A 39 -6.29 4.57 -8.36
C PHE A 39 -5.45 4.67 -9.64
N GLY A 40 -4.45 3.80 -9.76
CA GLY A 40 -3.54 3.70 -10.90
C GLY A 40 -3.35 2.28 -11.40
N MET A 41 -2.85 2.13 -12.63
CA MET A 41 -2.43 0.87 -13.23
C MET A 41 -0.92 0.71 -13.11
N PHE A 42 -0.48 -0.43 -12.60
CA PHE A 42 0.91 -0.87 -12.72
C PHE A 42 1.03 -1.83 -13.91
N ILE A 43 2.10 -1.75 -14.67
CA ILE A 43 2.35 -2.67 -15.78
C ILE A 43 3.74 -3.26 -15.62
N HIS A 44 3.81 -4.57 -15.31
CA HIS A 44 5.08 -5.31 -15.32
C HIS A 44 5.21 -6.06 -16.62
N TRP A 45 6.10 -5.58 -17.48
CA TRP A 45 6.29 -6.13 -18.81
C TRP A 45 7.76 -6.17 -19.21
N GLY A 46 8.19 -7.24 -19.87
CA GLY A 46 9.58 -7.45 -20.30
C GLY A 46 9.77 -8.82 -20.92
N VAL A 47 11.04 -9.14 -21.19
CA VAL A 47 11.45 -10.42 -21.80
C VAL A 47 11.02 -11.63 -20.98
N TYR A 48 10.90 -11.50 -19.66
CA TYR A 48 10.40 -12.56 -18.76
C TYR A 48 9.00 -13.07 -19.12
N SER A 49 8.21 -12.31 -19.86
CA SER A 49 6.91 -12.75 -20.37
C SER A 49 7.02 -13.81 -21.49
N VAL A 50 8.19 -14.03 -22.06
CA VAL A 50 8.45 -15.08 -23.07
C VAL A 50 8.49 -16.45 -22.43
N PRO A 51 9.39 -16.74 -21.47
CA PRO A 51 9.40 -18.01 -20.76
C PRO A 51 8.16 -18.20 -19.88
N ALA A 52 7.46 -17.12 -19.50
CA ALA A 52 6.18 -17.14 -18.82
C ALA A 52 6.13 -18.11 -17.62
N GLY A 53 7.18 -18.14 -16.81
CA GLY A 53 7.31 -19.01 -15.64
C GLY A 53 7.89 -20.41 -15.91
N MET A 54 8.27 -20.74 -17.15
CA MET A 54 8.81 -22.05 -17.51
C MET A 54 10.29 -21.97 -17.93
N TYR A 55 11.12 -22.87 -17.42
CA TYR A 55 12.52 -23.00 -17.85
C TYR A 55 12.90 -24.48 -18.00
N ASN A 56 13.51 -24.86 -19.15
CA ASN A 56 13.88 -26.24 -19.48
C ASN A 56 12.73 -27.24 -19.27
N GLY A 57 11.51 -26.88 -19.68
CA GLY A 57 10.31 -27.71 -19.58
C GLY A 57 9.75 -27.87 -18.16
N LYS A 58 10.28 -27.12 -17.18
CA LYS A 58 9.82 -27.18 -15.77
C LYS A 58 9.30 -25.81 -15.34
N GLU A 59 8.29 -25.83 -14.49
CA GLU A 59 7.81 -24.63 -13.82
C GLU A 59 8.86 -24.12 -12.83
N VAL A 60 9.11 -22.79 -12.87
CA VAL A 60 9.98 -22.10 -11.91
C VAL A 60 9.09 -21.52 -10.81
N PRO A 61 9.30 -21.92 -9.53
CA PRO A 61 8.55 -21.38 -8.41
C PRO A 61 8.74 -19.88 -8.22
N GLY A 62 7.69 -19.21 -7.70
CA GLY A 62 7.68 -17.77 -7.42
C GLY A 62 7.11 -16.95 -8.57
N ILE A 63 7.42 -15.66 -8.54
CA ILE A 63 6.86 -14.65 -9.44
C ILE A 63 7.54 -14.68 -10.82
N GLY A 64 6.77 -14.39 -11.87
CA GLY A 64 7.20 -14.62 -13.26
C GLY A 64 8.37 -13.74 -13.71
N GLU A 65 8.40 -12.48 -13.29
CA GLU A 65 9.47 -11.53 -13.63
C GLU A 65 10.80 -11.83 -12.94
N TRP A 66 10.81 -12.70 -11.92
CA TRP A 66 12.02 -13.16 -11.25
C TRP A 66 12.59 -14.48 -11.82
N ILE A 67 12.05 -14.98 -12.92
CA ILE A 67 12.43 -16.28 -13.49
C ILE A 67 13.95 -16.41 -13.73
N MET A 68 14.61 -15.36 -14.23
CA MET A 68 16.05 -15.36 -14.48
C MET A 68 16.84 -15.61 -13.19
N ASN A 69 16.47 -14.94 -12.10
CA ASN A 69 17.10 -15.09 -10.79
C ASN A 69 16.75 -16.45 -10.15
N ARG A 70 15.46 -16.82 -10.13
CA ARG A 70 14.99 -18.04 -9.45
C ARG A 70 15.56 -19.31 -10.06
N ALA A 71 15.62 -19.37 -11.39
CA ALA A 71 16.20 -20.52 -12.10
C ALA A 71 17.71 -20.39 -12.35
N LYS A 72 18.35 -19.28 -11.91
CA LYS A 72 19.78 -19.01 -12.15
C LYS A 72 20.14 -19.14 -13.62
N ILE A 73 19.29 -18.60 -14.51
CA ILE A 73 19.47 -18.70 -15.95
C ILE A 73 20.73 -17.89 -16.34
N PRO A 74 21.70 -18.50 -17.02
CA PRO A 74 22.88 -17.79 -17.51
C PRO A 74 22.50 -16.59 -18.38
N VAL A 75 23.24 -15.50 -18.28
CA VAL A 75 22.97 -14.25 -19.04
C VAL A 75 22.83 -14.51 -20.54
N ALA A 76 23.75 -15.30 -21.11
CA ALA A 76 23.73 -15.63 -22.53
C ALA A 76 22.51 -16.45 -22.95
N ASP A 77 21.97 -17.30 -22.05
CA ASP A 77 20.76 -18.09 -22.33
C ASP A 77 19.50 -17.24 -22.17
N TYR A 78 19.46 -16.38 -21.16
CA TYR A 78 18.32 -15.47 -20.96
C TYR A 78 18.17 -14.49 -22.14
N LYS A 79 19.25 -13.97 -22.68
CA LYS A 79 19.24 -13.10 -23.86
C LYS A 79 18.56 -13.72 -25.08
N LYS A 80 18.56 -15.04 -25.21
CA LYS A 80 17.89 -15.72 -26.35
C LYS A 80 16.38 -15.50 -26.37
N TYR A 81 15.75 -15.22 -25.22
CA TYR A 81 14.32 -14.92 -25.16
C TYR A 81 13.96 -13.61 -25.88
N ALA A 82 14.87 -12.65 -25.97
CA ALA A 82 14.62 -11.41 -26.71
C ALA A 82 14.26 -11.66 -28.20
N ASN A 83 14.83 -12.71 -28.81
CA ASN A 83 14.48 -13.09 -30.18
C ASN A 83 13.02 -13.53 -30.37
N GLN A 84 12.32 -13.83 -29.27
CA GLN A 84 10.92 -14.27 -29.25
C GLN A 84 9.99 -13.17 -28.68
N PHE A 85 10.56 -12.11 -28.13
CA PHE A 85 9.80 -10.97 -27.62
C PHE A 85 9.38 -10.08 -28.82
N ASN A 86 8.18 -10.34 -29.34
CA ASN A 86 7.67 -9.63 -30.51
C ASN A 86 6.22 -9.17 -30.27
N PRO A 87 6.00 -8.03 -29.60
CA PRO A 87 4.68 -7.59 -29.15
C PRO A 87 3.81 -7.01 -30.29
N VAL A 88 3.54 -7.81 -31.31
CA VAL A 88 2.75 -7.40 -32.50
C VAL A 88 1.28 -7.06 -32.21
N LYS A 89 0.77 -7.48 -31.03
CA LYS A 89 -0.60 -7.18 -30.57
C LYS A 89 -0.64 -6.00 -29.59
N TYR A 90 0.50 -5.39 -29.29
CA TYR A 90 0.57 -4.23 -28.42
C TYR A 90 -0.20 -3.05 -29.03
N ASN A 91 -1.17 -2.55 -28.26
CA ASN A 91 -1.96 -1.38 -28.63
C ASN A 91 -2.03 -0.39 -27.44
N PRO A 92 -1.14 0.61 -27.41
CA PRO A 92 -1.06 1.56 -26.30
C PRO A 92 -2.35 2.37 -26.10
N GLU A 93 -3.04 2.74 -27.18
CA GLU A 93 -4.33 3.46 -27.09
C GLU A 93 -5.40 2.60 -26.39
N ALA A 94 -5.44 1.30 -26.69
CA ALA A 94 -6.37 0.37 -26.06
C ALA A 94 -6.00 0.13 -24.58
N TRP A 95 -4.72 0.02 -24.26
CA TRP A 95 -4.28 -0.15 -22.87
C TRP A 95 -4.64 1.07 -22.01
N VAL A 96 -4.38 2.27 -22.51
CA VAL A 96 -4.72 3.51 -21.79
C VAL A 96 -6.22 3.68 -21.64
N ARG A 97 -7.00 3.33 -22.69
CA ARG A 97 -8.46 3.35 -22.62
C ARG A 97 -8.98 2.38 -21.58
N MET A 98 -8.45 1.15 -21.53
CA MET A 98 -8.80 0.15 -20.51
C MET A 98 -8.55 0.67 -19.10
N ALA A 99 -7.39 1.28 -18.84
CA ALA A 99 -7.09 1.91 -17.57
C ALA A 99 -8.09 3.03 -17.22
N LYS A 100 -8.39 3.90 -18.20
CA LYS A 100 -9.35 5.00 -18.03
C LYS A 100 -10.76 4.50 -17.75
N ASP A 101 -11.22 3.48 -18.50
CA ASP A 101 -12.55 2.89 -18.35
C ASP A 101 -12.70 2.15 -17.00
N ALA A 102 -11.61 1.56 -16.51
CA ALA A 102 -11.53 1.02 -15.14
C ALA A 102 -11.55 2.10 -14.05
N GLY A 103 -11.46 3.39 -14.42
CA GLY A 103 -11.43 4.53 -13.50
C GLY A 103 -10.03 4.98 -13.08
N MET A 104 -8.97 4.37 -13.55
CA MET A 104 -7.60 4.72 -13.19
C MET A 104 -7.22 6.11 -13.71
N LYS A 105 -6.36 6.82 -12.98
CA LYS A 105 -5.96 8.20 -13.27
C LYS A 105 -4.50 8.32 -13.71
N TYR A 106 -3.71 7.29 -13.47
CA TYR A 106 -2.31 7.22 -13.85
C TYR A 106 -1.90 5.79 -14.16
N ILE A 107 -0.80 5.67 -14.90
CA ILE A 107 -0.15 4.41 -15.25
C ILE A 107 1.31 4.50 -14.81
N VAL A 108 1.85 3.43 -14.22
CA VAL A 108 3.28 3.22 -14.02
C VAL A 108 3.68 1.96 -14.77
N ILE A 109 4.70 2.02 -15.62
CA ILE A 109 5.19 0.86 -16.37
C ILE A 109 6.67 0.60 -16.10
N THR A 110 7.07 -0.68 -16.04
CA THR A 110 8.48 -1.05 -15.96
C THR A 110 9.22 -0.60 -17.22
N SER A 111 9.98 0.50 -17.12
CA SER A 111 10.88 0.91 -18.20
C SER A 111 12.08 -0.02 -18.31
N LYS A 112 12.62 -0.46 -17.17
CA LYS A 112 13.62 -1.52 -17.01
C LYS A 112 13.38 -2.24 -15.69
N HIS A 113 13.19 -3.57 -15.72
CA HIS A 113 13.10 -4.41 -14.53
C HIS A 113 14.46 -5.00 -14.15
N HIS A 114 14.52 -5.89 -13.17
CA HIS A 114 15.76 -6.50 -12.64
C HIS A 114 16.55 -7.34 -13.66
N ASP A 115 15.91 -7.81 -14.73
CA ASP A 115 16.59 -8.52 -15.83
C ASP A 115 17.40 -7.59 -16.74
N GLY A 116 17.41 -6.28 -16.44
CA GLY A 116 18.17 -5.27 -17.14
C GLY A 116 17.64 -4.91 -18.53
N PHE A 117 16.53 -5.53 -18.98
CA PHE A 117 15.97 -5.28 -20.30
C PHE A 117 15.20 -3.97 -20.37
N ALA A 118 15.60 -3.06 -21.27
CA ALA A 118 14.95 -1.78 -21.46
C ALA A 118 13.79 -1.89 -22.47
N LEU A 119 12.58 -1.44 -22.10
CA LEU A 119 11.41 -1.34 -22.99
C LEU A 119 11.47 -0.12 -23.92
N PHE A 120 12.55 0.63 -23.91
CA PHE A 120 12.79 1.85 -24.68
C PHE A 120 14.08 1.75 -25.50
N ASP A 121 14.23 2.63 -26.50
CA ASP A 121 15.41 2.77 -27.32
C ASP A 121 16.56 3.41 -26.53
N SER A 122 17.34 2.59 -25.81
CA SER A 122 18.47 3.04 -25.00
C SER A 122 19.74 3.20 -25.86
N LYS A 123 20.47 4.30 -25.66
CA LYS A 123 21.78 4.50 -26.31
C LYS A 123 22.95 4.05 -25.41
N VAL A 124 22.61 3.52 -24.24
CA VAL A 124 23.58 3.06 -23.23
C VAL A 124 23.90 1.58 -23.38
N THR A 125 22.96 0.79 -23.87
CA THR A 125 23.07 -0.66 -24.03
C THR A 125 22.32 -1.14 -25.26
N ASN A 126 22.73 -2.27 -25.80
CA ASN A 126 21.96 -2.99 -26.84
C ASN A 126 21.02 -4.05 -26.25
N TRP A 127 20.88 -4.10 -24.91
CA TRP A 127 19.94 -4.96 -24.23
C TRP A 127 18.61 -4.22 -24.04
N ASP A 128 17.99 -3.90 -25.14
CA ASP A 128 16.73 -3.15 -25.20
C ASP A 128 15.79 -3.70 -26.31
N VAL A 129 14.57 -3.20 -26.33
CA VAL A 129 13.54 -3.68 -27.25
C VAL A 129 13.83 -3.37 -28.71
N VAL A 130 14.61 -2.32 -29.00
CA VAL A 130 14.93 -1.91 -30.39
C VAL A 130 16.07 -2.76 -30.94
N ASP A 131 17.14 -2.94 -30.15
CA ASP A 131 18.33 -3.61 -30.61
C ASP A 131 18.25 -5.14 -30.48
N ALA A 132 17.72 -5.65 -29.36
CA ALA A 132 17.73 -7.07 -29.05
C ALA A 132 16.53 -7.87 -29.61
N THR A 133 15.45 -7.23 -30.03
CA THR A 133 14.21 -7.94 -30.41
C THR A 133 13.85 -7.79 -31.90
N PRO A 134 13.03 -8.69 -32.46
CA PRO A 134 12.49 -8.52 -33.83
C PRO A 134 11.48 -7.37 -33.94
N TYR A 135 10.95 -6.84 -32.83
CA TYR A 135 9.96 -5.76 -32.84
C TYR A 135 10.54 -4.42 -33.31
N LYS A 136 11.80 -4.12 -32.98
CA LYS A 136 12.57 -2.98 -33.47
C LYS A 136 11.95 -1.59 -33.25
N LYS A 137 11.10 -1.42 -32.23
CA LYS A 137 10.43 -0.15 -31.93
C LYS A 137 10.40 0.09 -30.42
N ASP A 138 10.54 1.36 -30.03
CA ASP A 138 10.34 1.82 -28.66
C ASP A 138 8.88 1.58 -28.24
N LEU A 139 8.67 0.94 -27.08
CA LEU A 139 7.34 0.65 -26.56
C LEU A 139 6.78 1.78 -25.68
N LEU A 140 7.66 2.58 -25.08
CA LEU A 140 7.25 3.61 -24.13
C LEU A 140 6.79 4.91 -24.82
N LYS A 141 7.41 5.32 -25.92
CA LYS A 141 7.00 6.53 -26.66
C LYS A 141 5.52 6.53 -27.05
N PRO A 142 4.98 5.47 -27.70
CA PRO A 142 3.57 5.44 -28.07
C PRO A 142 2.65 5.36 -26.83
N LEU A 143 3.08 4.72 -25.74
CA LEU A 143 2.30 4.69 -24.49
C LEU A 143 2.19 6.08 -23.86
N VAL A 144 3.29 6.81 -23.78
CA VAL A 144 3.30 8.20 -23.28
C VAL A 144 2.40 9.10 -24.13
N ALA A 145 2.46 8.97 -25.46
CA ALA A 145 1.60 9.71 -26.37
C ALA A 145 0.11 9.39 -26.14
N ALA A 146 -0.23 8.12 -25.98
CA ALA A 146 -1.59 7.68 -25.69
C ALA A 146 -2.09 8.19 -24.33
N CYS A 147 -1.24 8.16 -23.29
CA CYS A 147 -1.57 8.70 -21.98
C CYS A 147 -1.87 10.20 -22.05
N LYS A 148 -1.00 10.99 -22.69
CA LYS A 148 -1.20 12.44 -22.88
C LYS A 148 -2.49 12.74 -23.63
N LYS A 149 -2.76 12.04 -24.74
CA LYS A 149 -3.97 12.19 -25.55
C LYS A 149 -5.25 11.90 -24.77
N GLN A 150 -5.22 10.89 -23.87
CA GLN A 150 -6.40 10.47 -23.09
C GLN A 150 -6.50 11.12 -21.71
N GLY A 151 -5.53 11.97 -21.32
CA GLY A 151 -5.52 12.68 -20.04
C GLY A 151 -5.20 11.77 -18.85
N ILE A 152 -4.42 10.71 -19.05
CA ILE A 152 -3.90 9.80 -18.02
C ILE A 152 -2.45 10.22 -17.70
N LYS A 153 -2.12 10.32 -16.43
CA LYS A 153 -0.77 10.59 -15.96
C LYS A 153 0.12 9.38 -16.17
N ILE A 154 1.41 9.59 -16.44
CA ILE A 154 2.36 8.51 -16.76
C ILE A 154 3.60 8.56 -15.88
N GLY A 155 3.97 7.40 -15.35
CA GLY A 155 5.20 7.18 -14.62
C GLY A 155 5.97 5.99 -15.14
N PHE A 156 7.28 6.00 -14.89
CA PHE A 156 8.15 4.88 -15.20
C PHE A 156 8.72 4.27 -13.91
N TYR A 157 8.56 2.96 -13.78
CA TYR A 157 9.35 2.16 -12.86
C TYR A 157 10.75 1.95 -13.45
N TYR A 158 11.76 2.06 -12.64
CA TYR A 158 13.14 1.77 -13.01
C TYR A 158 13.87 1.05 -11.86
N SER A 159 14.39 -0.14 -12.13
CA SER A 159 15.24 -0.89 -11.21
C SER A 159 16.65 -0.28 -11.21
N GLN A 160 16.91 0.62 -10.26
CA GLN A 160 18.14 1.42 -10.24
C GLN A 160 19.37 0.64 -9.76
N ALA A 161 19.18 -0.31 -8.85
CA ALA A 161 20.26 -1.05 -8.23
C ALA A 161 20.36 -2.48 -8.75
N GLN A 162 19.22 -3.18 -8.79
CA GLN A 162 19.21 -4.59 -9.18
C GLN A 162 19.14 -4.74 -10.70
N ASP A 163 20.15 -5.41 -11.26
CA ASP A 163 20.27 -5.67 -12.69
C ASP A 163 21.08 -6.95 -12.91
N TRP A 164 20.40 -7.97 -13.40
CA TRP A 164 20.99 -9.31 -13.56
C TRP A 164 21.71 -9.52 -14.90
N ASN A 165 21.66 -8.54 -15.79
CA ASN A 165 22.27 -8.62 -17.11
C ASN A 165 23.60 -7.89 -17.19
N HIS A 166 23.66 -6.66 -16.65
CA HIS A 166 24.85 -5.81 -16.81
C HIS A 166 25.89 -6.12 -15.74
N PRO A 167 27.17 -6.13 -16.10
CA PRO A 167 28.25 -6.33 -15.14
C PRO A 167 28.19 -5.32 -13.98
N GLY A 168 28.31 -5.83 -12.77
CA GLY A 168 28.26 -5.02 -11.55
C GLY A 168 26.88 -4.65 -11.05
N GLY A 169 25.79 -4.93 -11.77
CA GLY A 169 24.43 -4.77 -11.25
C GLY A 169 24.20 -5.65 -10.02
N ALA A 170 23.52 -5.12 -9.00
CA ALA A 170 23.20 -5.90 -7.79
C ALA A 170 22.25 -7.06 -8.11
N ALA A 171 22.38 -8.15 -7.37
CA ALA A 171 21.51 -9.30 -7.51
C ALA A 171 21.17 -9.92 -6.15
N SER A 172 19.89 -10.05 -5.85
CA SER A 172 19.43 -10.75 -4.65
C SER A 172 19.92 -12.21 -4.66
N GLY A 173 20.60 -12.61 -3.60
CA GLY A 173 21.20 -13.93 -3.51
C GLY A 173 22.53 -14.09 -4.27
N GLY A 174 23.16 -12.97 -4.69
CA GLY A 174 24.47 -12.92 -5.33
C GLY A 174 24.46 -13.21 -6.84
N HIS A 175 25.60 -13.05 -7.47
CA HIS A 175 25.81 -13.39 -8.88
C HIS A 175 25.90 -14.92 -9.07
N TRP A 176 25.38 -15.41 -10.17
CA TRP A 176 25.40 -16.82 -10.56
C TRP A 176 26.06 -17.06 -11.92
N ASP A 177 26.46 -16.00 -12.61
CA ASP A 177 27.14 -16.01 -13.91
C ASP A 177 28.28 -15.00 -13.89
N LYS A 178 29.46 -15.40 -14.42
CA LYS A 178 30.61 -14.51 -14.54
C LYS A 178 30.35 -13.25 -15.36
N ALA A 179 29.38 -13.28 -16.27
CA ALA A 179 28.93 -12.10 -17.02
C ALA A 179 28.35 -11.00 -16.14
N GLN A 180 27.94 -11.31 -14.90
CA GLN A 180 27.41 -10.36 -13.92
C GLN A 180 28.52 -9.72 -13.07
N ASP A 181 29.74 -10.26 -13.09
CA ASP A 181 30.82 -9.75 -12.27
C ASP A 181 31.28 -8.37 -12.75
N GLY A 182 31.40 -7.43 -11.80
CA GLY A 182 31.80 -6.06 -12.10
C GLY A 182 31.71 -5.14 -10.88
N SER A 183 32.03 -3.88 -11.10
CA SER A 183 31.91 -2.84 -10.09
C SER A 183 30.48 -2.29 -10.08
N PHE A 184 29.86 -2.26 -8.90
CA PHE A 184 28.52 -1.68 -8.77
C PHE A 184 28.51 -0.16 -9.02
N ASP A 185 29.57 0.55 -8.66
CA ASP A 185 29.70 1.97 -8.96
C ASP A 185 29.84 2.21 -10.47
N ASP A 186 30.59 1.34 -11.18
CA ASP A 186 30.66 1.38 -12.64
C ASP A 186 29.31 1.14 -13.31
N TYR A 187 28.54 0.17 -12.82
CA TYR A 187 27.18 -0.07 -13.30
C TYR A 187 26.29 1.17 -13.11
N ILE A 188 26.31 1.78 -11.92
CA ILE A 188 25.55 3.01 -11.66
C ILE A 188 25.96 4.11 -12.64
N ASP A 189 27.25 4.37 -12.80
CA ASP A 189 27.76 5.51 -13.57
C ASP A 189 27.64 5.30 -15.09
N LYS A 190 27.80 4.06 -15.57
CA LYS A 190 27.85 3.75 -17.00
C LYS A 190 26.51 3.26 -17.57
N ILE A 191 25.63 2.70 -16.74
CA ILE A 191 24.36 2.14 -17.18
C ILE A 191 23.18 2.87 -16.54
N ALA A 192 23.02 2.81 -15.20
CA ALA A 192 21.80 3.25 -14.54
C ALA A 192 21.56 4.77 -14.64
N ILE A 193 22.57 5.59 -14.34
CA ILE A 193 22.46 7.06 -14.42
C ILE A 193 22.22 7.54 -15.85
N PRO A 194 22.95 7.09 -16.89
CA PRO A 194 22.65 7.46 -18.26
C PRO A 194 21.25 7.05 -18.71
N GLN A 195 20.80 5.82 -18.42
CA GLN A 195 19.45 5.38 -18.75
C GLN A 195 18.34 6.19 -18.05
N VAL A 196 18.53 6.52 -16.76
CA VAL A 196 17.59 7.39 -16.04
C VAL A 196 17.52 8.77 -16.68
N ARG A 197 18.65 9.29 -17.16
CA ARG A 197 18.66 10.55 -17.93
C ARG A 197 17.88 10.41 -19.22
N GLU A 198 18.06 9.33 -19.97
CA GLU A 198 17.30 9.06 -21.20
C GLU A 198 15.80 9.08 -20.97
N ILE A 199 15.31 8.39 -19.92
CA ILE A 199 13.86 8.34 -19.64
C ILE A 199 13.30 9.66 -19.13
N LEU A 200 14.08 10.48 -18.44
CA LEU A 200 13.64 11.79 -17.99
C LEU A 200 13.64 12.85 -19.13
N GLU A 201 14.57 12.77 -20.07
CA GLU A 201 14.76 13.76 -21.12
C GLU A 201 13.94 13.45 -22.39
N ASN A 202 13.78 12.15 -22.78
CA ASN A 202 13.30 11.77 -24.10
C ASN A 202 11.79 11.56 -24.21
N TYR A 203 11.02 11.59 -23.09
CA TYR A 203 9.60 11.27 -23.07
C TYR A 203 8.68 12.48 -22.80
N GLY A 204 9.26 13.69 -22.79
CA GLY A 204 8.50 14.95 -22.71
C GLY A 204 7.81 15.18 -21.37
N GLY A 205 8.44 14.77 -20.28
CA GLY A 205 8.00 14.93 -18.90
C GLY A 205 7.18 13.77 -18.38
N LEU A 206 7.72 13.12 -17.36
CA LEU A 206 7.06 12.09 -16.56
C LEU A 206 6.39 12.74 -15.36
N ASP A 207 5.30 12.13 -14.89
CA ASP A 207 4.63 12.55 -13.65
C ASP A 207 5.17 11.79 -12.42
N ILE A 208 5.65 10.55 -12.62
CA ILE A 208 6.16 9.68 -11.54
C ILE A 208 7.44 8.98 -12.01
N ILE A 209 8.43 8.89 -11.12
CA ILE A 209 9.49 7.89 -11.20
C ILE A 209 9.36 6.93 -10.02
N TRP A 210 9.33 5.64 -10.31
CA TRP A 210 9.10 4.59 -9.34
C TRP A 210 10.34 3.70 -9.22
N TRP A 211 11.13 3.90 -8.15
CA TRP A 211 12.32 3.11 -7.84
C TRP A 211 11.95 1.78 -7.22
N ASP A 212 12.83 0.78 -7.33
CA ASP A 212 12.63 -0.51 -6.68
C ASP A 212 13.93 -1.19 -6.26
N THR A 213 13.80 -2.05 -5.25
CA THR A 213 14.84 -2.95 -4.72
C THR A 213 16.20 -2.24 -4.55
N PRO A 214 16.37 -1.37 -3.55
CA PRO A 214 17.55 -0.52 -3.37
C PRO A 214 18.73 -1.28 -2.74
N GLN A 215 19.13 -2.42 -3.31
CA GLN A 215 20.27 -3.18 -2.81
C GLN A 215 21.57 -2.38 -2.93
N ASP A 216 22.38 -2.41 -1.89
CA ASP A 216 23.70 -1.75 -1.83
C ASP A 216 23.70 -0.25 -2.15
N MET A 217 22.53 0.41 -2.09
CA MET A 217 22.39 1.84 -2.29
C MET A 217 22.85 2.62 -1.06
N THR A 218 24.04 3.22 -1.16
CA THR A 218 24.54 4.18 -0.16
C THR A 218 23.97 5.59 -0.38
N PRO A 219 24.07 6.51 0.61
CA PRO A 219 23.68 7.91 0.40
C PRO A 219 24.39 8.56 -0.80
N ALA A 220 25.68 8.29 -1.00
CA ALA A 220 26.45 8.83 -2.12
C ALA A 220 25.94 8.33 -3.48
N ARG A 221 25.55 7.07 -3.58
CA ARG A 221 24.97 6.48 -4.79
C ARG A 221 23.58 7.05 -5.07
N ALA A 222 22.75 7.17 -4.04
CA ALA A 222 21.41 7.76 -4.16
C ALA A 222 21.45 9.22 -4.62
N GLU A 223 22.40 10.03 -4.12
CA GLU A 223 22.55 11.43 -4.51
C GLU A 223 22.80 11.61 -6.00
N LYS A 224 23.46 10.69 -6.68
CA LYS A 224 23.63 10.73 -8.14
C LYS A 224 22.31 10.72 -8.89
N PHE A 225 21.33 9.92 -8.45
CA PHE A 225 19.98 9.86 -9.01
C PHE A 225 19.16 11.09 -8.62
N LEU A 226 19.27 11.54 -7.36
CA LEU A 226 18.59 12.74 -6.89
C LEU A 226 19.04 13.99 -7.65
N ALA A 227 20.31 14.11 -8.00
CA ALA A 227 20.83 15.21 -8.81
C ALA A 227 20.17 15.29 -10.20
N LEU A 228 19.76 14.16 -10.78
CA LEU A 228 18.97 14.13 -12.02
C LEU A 228 17.51 14.55 -11.79
N THR A 229 16.85 13.95 -10.80
CA THR A 229 15.42 14.18 -10.53
C THR A 229 15.11 15.58 -10.02
N LYS A 230 16.03 16.23 -9.30
CA LYS A 230 15.91 17.64 -8.84
C LYS A 230 15.63 18.64 -9.97
N LYS A 231 15.97 18.31 -11.21
CA LYS A 231 15.68 19.15 -12.39
C LYS A 231 14.19 19.13 -12.78
N TYR A 232 13.41 18.21 -12.22
CA TYR A 232 12.01 17.98 -12.53
C TYR A 232 11.14 18.19 -11.28
N PRO A 233 10.86 19.42 -10.88
CA PRO A 233 10.23 19.74 -9.59
C PRO A 233 8.81 19.19 -9.42
N ASN A 234 8.15 18.81 -10.51
CA ASN A 234 6.81 18.22 -10.48
C ASN A 234 6.80 16.69 -10.45
N LEU A 235 7.97 16.06 -10.57
CA LEU A 235 8.12 14.61 -10.56
C LEU A 235 7.84 14.06 -9.16
N ILE A 236 6.99 13.06 -9.06
CA ILE A 236 6.72 12.33 -7.82
C ILE A 236 7.65 11.13 -7.74
N ILE A 237 8.23 10.91 -6.56
CA ILE A 237 9.28 9.92 -6.33
C ILE A 237 8.89 9.07 -5.11
N ASN A 238 8.91 7.73 -5.25
CA ASN A 238 8.64 6.83 -4.14
C ASN A 238 9.85 6.66 -3.19
N ASN A 239 9.65 5.94 -2.08
CA ASN A 239 10.65 5.73 -1.03
C ASN A 239 11.69 4.63 -1.32
N ARG A 240 11.68 4.00 -2.51
CA ARG A 240 12.54 2.84 -2.80
C ARG A 240 13.85 3.18 -3.53
N LEU A 241 14.31 4.44 -3.49
CA LEU A 241 15.63 4.78 -4.05
C LEU A 241 16.78 4.18 -3.23
N GLY A 242 16.62 4.08 -1.93
CA GLY A 242 17.67 3.67 -0.98
C GLY A 242 18.51 4.85 -0.48
N GLY A 243 19.65 4.55 0.16
CA GLY A 243 20.54 5.57 0.71
C GLY A 243 19.94 6.44 1.82
N GLY A 244 18.86 5.99 2.47
CA GLY A 244 18.13 6.76 3.48
C GLY A 244 17.13 7.78 2.93
N TYR A 245 16.92 7.83 1.61
CA TYR A 245 15.98 8.74 0.98
C TYR A 245 14.53 8.27 1.17
N LYS A 246 13.69 9.14 1.72
CA LYS A 246 12.30 8.80 2.09
C LYS A 246 11.27 8.99 0.96
N GLY A 247 11.60 9.69 -0.11
CA GLY A 247 10.67 9.98 -1.20
C GLY A 247 9.44 10.78 -0.80
N ASP A 248 8.53 10.92 -1.74
CA ASP A 248 7.23 11.59 -1.57
C ASP A 248 6.16 10.64 -1.05
N THR A 249 6.31 9.32 -1.31
CA THR A 249 5.30 8.31 -1.01
C THR A 249 5.92 7.05 -0.39
N GLU A 250 5.25 6.50 0.62
CA GLU A 250 5.49 5.13 1.08
C GLU A 250 4.86 4.14 0.11
N THR A 251 5.47 2.95 -0.05
CA THR A 251 4.99 1.95 -1.01
C THR A 251 4.85 0.57 -0.38
N PRO A 252 3.84 0.34 0.50
CA PRO A 252 3.50 -1.01 0.94
C PRO A 252 3.14 -1.88 -0.27
N GLU A 253 3.56 -3.14 -0.22
CA GLU A 253 3.43 -4.06 -1.34
C GLU A 253 2.61 -5.28 -0.94
N GLN A 254 1.55 -5.60 -1.71
CA GLN A 254 0.66 -6.74 -1.52
C GLN A 254 -0.16 -6.72 -0.22
N PHE A 255 -0.22 -5.59 0.49
CA PHE A 255 -1.05 -5.45 1.67
C PHE A 255 -1.58 -4.02 1.85
N VAL A 256 -2.64 -3.90 2.65
CA VAL A 256 -3.17 -2.62 3.11
C VAL A 256 -2.85 -2.47 4.59
N PRO A 257 -2.04 -1.48 5.00
CA PRO A 257 -1.75 -1.24 6.40
C PRO A 257 -3.03 -1.09 7.22
N ALA A 258 -3.09 -1.66 8.43
CA ALA A 258 -4.30 -1.63 9.25
C ALA A 258 -4.73 -0.19 9.58
N THR A 259 -3.78 0.69 9.91
CA THR A 259 -4.01 2.09 10.25
C THR A 259 -3.65 3.08 9.13
N GLY A 260 -3.15 2.61 7.97
CA GLY A 260 -2.56 3.45 6.92
C GLY A 260 -1.19 4.01 7.33
N PHE A 261 -0.85 5.19 6.79
CA PHE A 261 0.35 5.96 7.16
C PHE A 261 -0.09 7.37 7.54
N PRO A 262 -0.47 7.62 8.80
CA PRO A 262 -0.89 8.95 9.24
C PRO A 262 0.18 10.02 8.94
N GLY A 263 -0.22 11.13 8.35
CA GLY A 263 0.69 12.22 8.00
C GLY A 263 1.62 11.98 6.81
N ARG A 264 1.61 10.79 6.19
CA ARG A 264 2.42 10.45 5.02
C ARG A 264 1.55 10.11 3.80
N ASN A 265 2.05 10.42 2.61
CA ASN A 265 1.45 9.92 1.38
C ASN A 265 1.88 8.45 1.18
N TRP A 266 0.99 7.61 0.69
CA TRP A 266 1.32 6.20 0.45
C TRP A 266 0.50 5.60 -0.67
N GLU A 267 1.08 4.59 -1.29
CA GLU A 267 0.51 3.87 -2.41
C GLU A 267 0.73 2.37 -2.21
N SER A 268 -0.33 1.58 -2.13
CA SER A 268 -0.20 0.14 -2.09
C SER A 268 -0.20 -0.43 -3.50
N CYS A 269 0.91 -1.07 -3.88
CA CYS A 269 0.98 -1.81 -5.13
C CYS A 269 0.50 -3.26 -4.92
N MET A 270 -0.42 -3.70 -5.80
CA MET A 270 -1.15 -4.96 -5.69
C MET A 270 -1.17 -5.69 -7.01
N THR A 271 -1.05 -7.01 -6.97
CA THR A 271 -1.32 -7.88 -8.13
C THR A 271 -2.78 -8.31 -8.17
N MET A 272 -3.25 -8.74 -9.36
CA MET A 272 -4.57 -9.38 -9.53
C MET A 272 -4.51 -10.90 -9.28
N ASN A 273 -3.31 -11.48 -9.38
CA ASN A 273 -2.97 -12.89 -9.16
C ASN A 273 -1.73 -12.97 -8.24
N ASP A 274 -0.92 -14.03 -8.32
CA ASP A 274 0.25 -14.21 -7.44
C ASP A 274 1.55 -13.61 -8.00
N THR A 275 1.54 -13.04 -9.21
CA THR A 275 2.73 -12.57 -9.91
C THR A 275 2.57 -11.14 -10.46
N TRP A 276 3.68 -10.41 -10.64
CA TRP A 276 3.68 -9.10 -11.30
C TRP A 276 3.77 -9.25 -12.81
N GLY A 277 4.82 -9.92 -13.30
CA GLY A 277 4.98 -10.25 -14.72
C GLY A 277 4.12 -11.44 -15.13
N PHE A 278 3.86 -11.57 -16.44
CA PHE A 278 3.06 -12.68 -16.97
C PHE A 278 3.66 -14.05 -16.64
N LYS A 279 2.85 -14.93 -16.05
CA LYS A 279 3.17 -16.32 -15.78
C LYS A 279 1.99 -17.19 -16.24
N ALA A 280 2.22 -18.08 -17.19
CA ALA A 280 1.15 -18.82 -17.87
C ALA A 280 0.35 -19.73 -16.94
N ASN A 281 1.00 -20.30 -15.91
CA ASN A 281 0.41 -21.25 -14.97
C ASN A 281 -0.20 -20.56 -13.73
N ASP A 282 -0.12 -19.23 -13.61
CA ASP A 282 -0.72 -18.51 -12.50
C ASP A 282 -2.19 -18.21 -12.78
N ASN A 283 -3.05 -19.02 -12.19
CA ASN A 283 -4.51 -18.89 -12.29
C ASN A 283 -5.17 -18.54 -10.96
N ASN A 284 -4.40 -18.12 -9.95
CA ASN A 284 -4.93 -17.72 -8.65
C ASN A 284 -5.41 -16.26 -8.65
N TRP A 285 -6.46 -16.00 -9.39
CA TRP A 285 -6.99 -14.65 -9.59
C TRP A 285 -7.85 -14.19 -8.41
N LYS A 286 -7.52 -13.04 -7.83
CA LYS A 286 -8.39 -12.35 -6.87
C LYS A 286 -9.75 -12.04 -7.52
N SER A 287 -10.83 -12.16 -6.77
CA SER A 287 -12.17 -11.81 -7.25
C SER A 287 -12.32 -10.30 -7.44
N THR A 288 -13.25 -9.89 -8.30
CA THR A 288 -13.65 -8.47 -8.44
C THR A 288 -14.09 -7.88 -7.10
N GLU A 289 -14.79 -8.65 -6.28
CA GLU A 289 -15.17 -8.26 -4.90
C GLU A 289 -13.94 -7.93 -4.05
N THR A 290 -12.95 -8.81 -4.03
CA THR A 290 -11.69 -8.60 -3.30
C THR A 290 -11.01 -7.30 -3.75
N LEU A 291 -10.91 -7.06 -5.05
CA LEU A 291 -10.22 -5.89 -5.61
C LEU A 291 -10.96 -4.58 -5.31
N ILE A 292 -12.29 -4.56 -5.41
CA ILE A 292 -13.11 -3.37 -5.08
C ILE A 292 -13.05 -3.08 -3.58
N ARG A 293 -13.11 -4.11 -2.73
CA ARG A 293 -12.99 -3.93 -1.27
C ARG A 293 -11.59 -3.49 -0.86
N GLN A 294 -10.54 -3.99 -1.51
CA GLN A 294 -9.16 -3.51 -1.32
C GLN A 294 -9.00 -2.04 -1.73
N LEU A 295 -9.56 -1.63 -2.87
CA LEU A 295 -9.55 -0.22 -3.28
C LEU A 295 -10.23 0.67 -2.22
N ALA A 296 -11.43 0.28 -1.77
CA ALA A 296 -12.15 1.02 -0.73
C ALA A 296 -11.37 1.05 0.59
N ASP A 297 -10.70 -0.05 0.97
CA ASP A 297 -9.86 -0.12 2.16
C ASP A 297 -8.67 0.84 2.07
N VAL A 298 -7.93 0.82 0.96
CA VAL A 298 -6.79 1.72 0.71
C VAL A 298 -7.21 3.18 0.78
N VAL A 299 -8.26 3.58 0.04
CA VAL A 299 -8.70 4.98 -0.02
C VAL A 299 -9.29 5.47 1.30
N SER A 300 -9.92 4.57 2.07
CA SER A 300 -10.47 4.89 3.40
C SER A 300 -9.39 5.24 4.43
N LYS A 301 -8.15 4.84 4.17
CA LYS A 301 -6.97 5.12 4.98
C LYS A 301 -6.07 6.20 4.35
N GLY A 302 -6.58 6.90 3.33
CA GLY A 302 -5.90 8.02 2.67
C GLY A 302 -4.89 7.65 1.60
N GLY A 303 -4.69 6.36 1.32
CA GLY A 303 -3.74 5.87 0.32
C GLY A 303 -4.24 5.89 -1.11
N ASN A 304 -3.34 5.53 -2.03
CA ASN A 304 -3.64 5.20 -3.42
C ASN A 304 -3.45 3.69 -3.64
N MET A 305 -4.20 3.10 -4.56
CA MET A 305 -4.01 1.73 -5.03
C MET A 305 -3.39 1.73 -6.42
N LEU A 306 -2.27 1.03 -6.58
CA LEU A 306 -1.59 0.80 -7.85
C LEU A 306 -1.77 -0.68 -8.22
N LEU A 307 -2.73 -0.98 -9.10
CA LEU A 307 -3.15 -2.33 -9.44
C LEU A 307 -2.47 -2.83 -10.70
N ASN A 308 -1.81 -3.98 -10.60
CA ASN A 308 -0.94 -4.53 -11.62
C ASN A 308 -1.65 -5.32 -12.70
N VAL A 309 -1.13 -5.20 -13.92
CA VAL A 309 -1.33 -6.14 -15.04
C VAL A 309 0.01 -6.61 -15.57
N GLY A 310 0.11 -7.89 -15.94
CA GLY A 310 1.30 -8.49 -16.56
C GLY A 310 1.00 -8.90 -18.00
N PRO A 311 1.35 -8.10 -19.02
CA PRO A 311 1.09 -8.44 -20.42
C PRO A 311 1.92 -9.63 -20.91
N THR A 312 1.38 -10.38 -21.87
CA THR A 312 2.08 -11.46 -22.57
C THR A 312 3.21 -10.91 -23.46
N SER A 313 4.11 -11.77 -23.92
CA SER A 313 5.18 -11.41 -24.88
C SER A 313 4.67 -10.87 -26.21
N LEU A 314 3.41 -11.11 -26.54
CA LEU A 314 2.74 -10.56 -27.73
C LEU A 314 2.13 -9.16 -27.50
N GLY A 315 2.11 -8.67 -26.24
CA GLY A 315 1.53 -7.37 -25.90
C GLY A 315 0.02 -7.42 -25.61
N GLU A 316 -0.49 -8.56 -25.18
CA GLU A 316 -1.90 -8.73 -24.76
C GLU A 316 -2.00 -8.67 -23.23
N ILE A 317 -2.92 -7.89 -22.70
CA ILE A 317 -3.30 -7.98 -21.29
C ILE A 317 -4.18 -9.23 -21.12
N PRO A 318 -3.87 -10.13 -20.16
CA PRO A 318 -4.62 -11.36 -19.96
C PRO A 318 -6.11 -11.12 -19.75
N GLN A 319 -6.96 -11.95 -20.37
CA GLN A 319 -8.40 -11.81 -20.33
C GLN A 319 -8.98 -11.73 -18.89
N PRO A 320 -8.50 -12.51 -17.89
CA PRO A 320 -8.97 -12.36 -16.53
C PRO A 320 -8.68 -10.98 -15.91
N SER A 321 -7.62 -10.29 -16.33
CA SER A 321 -7.35 -8.90 -15.92
C SER A 321 -8.33 -7.93 -16.58
N VAL A 322 -8.62 -8.11 -17.88
CA VAL A 322 -9.56 -7.28 -18.64
C VAL A 322 -10.95 -7.32 -18.02
N GLU A 323 -11.44 -8.51 -17.65
CA GLU A 323 -12.74 -8.72 -17.03
C GLU A 323 -12.83 -7.97 -15.67
N ARG A 324 -11.82 -8.14 -14.81
CA ARG A 324 -11.78 -7.47 -13.50
C ARG A 324 -11.72 -5.96 -13.62
N LEU A 325 -10.91 -5.44 -14.54
CA LEU A 325 -10.85 -4.00 -14.81
C LEU A 325 -12.18 -3.46 -15.31
N SER A 326 -12.86 -4.19 -16.20
CA SER A 326 -14.19 -3.82 -16.69
C SER A 326 -15.21 -3.76 -15.55
N ASP A 327 -15.21 -4.75 -14.67
CA ASP A 327 -16.17 -4.80 -13.54
C ASP A 327 -15.86 -3.74 -12.48
N ILE A 328 -14.60 -3.49 -12.17
CA ILE A 328 -14.18 -2.37 -11.32
C ILE A 328 -14.67 -1.04 -11.92
N GLY A 329 -14.50 -0.87 -13.23
CA GLY A 329 -14.96 0.31 -13.94
C GLY A 329 -16.48 0.53 -13.85
N LYS A 330 -17.28 -0.53 -13.94
CA LYS A 330 -18.74 -0.47 -13.75
C LYS A 330 -19.10 0.02 -12.34
N TRP A 331 -18.42 -0.52 -11.31
CA TRP A 331 -18.63 -0.10 -9.93
C TRP A 331 -18.19 1.36 -9.71
N ILE A 332 -17.03 1.76 -10.21
CA ILE A 332 -16.51 3.14 -10.09
C ILE A 332 -17.42 4.14 -10.81
N LYS A 333 -17.98 3.80 -11.95
CA LYS A 333 -18.90 4.69 -12.68
C LYS A 333 -20.06 5.18 -11.81
N VAL A 334 -20.55 4.35 -10.90
CA VAL A 334 -21.61 4.70 -9.94
C VAL A 334 -21.02 5.36 -8.68
N ASN A 335 -19.85 4.88 -8.22
CA ASN A 335 -19.34 5.19 -6.89
C ASN A 335 -18.11 6.12 -6.88
N HIS A 336 -17.81 6.80 -7.98
CA HIS A 336 -16.61 7.62 -8.15
C HIS A 336 -16.43 8.72 -7.08
N GLU A 337 -17.53 9.30 -6.58
CA GLU A 337 -17.49 10.33 -5.55
C GLU A 337 -16.93 9.81 -4.22
N ALA A 338 -17.13 8.53 -3.93
CA ALA A 338 -16.66 7.86 -2.73
C ALA A 338 -15.16 7.48 -2.80
N VAL A 339 -14.55 7.58 -3.98
CA VAL A 339 -13.16 7.19 -4.23
C VAL A 339 -12.27 8.42 -4.42
N TYR A 340 -12.58 9.25 -5.43
CA TYR A 340 -11.67 10.32 -5.85
C TYR A 340 -11.81 11.59 -5.03
N ASN A 341 -10.67 12.26 -4.80
CA ASN A 341 -10.63 13.52 -4.08
C ASN A 341 -11.24 13.39 -2.65
N THR A 342 -11.01 12.23 -2.04
CA THR A 342 -11.44 11.93 -0.67
C THR A 342 -10.26 11.94 0.28
N SER A 343 -10.51 12.24 1.54
CA SER A 343 -9.60 12.06 2.66
C SER A 343 -9.88 10.76 3.39
N ALA A 344 -8.97 10.38 4.28
CA ALA A 344 -9.12 9.23 5.15
C ALA A 344 -10.39 9.32 6.01
N SER A 345 -10.85 8.14 6.44
CA SER A 345 -11.96 7.97 7.38
C SER A 345 -11.71 8.75 8.68
N PRO A 346 -12.72 9.43 9.23
CA PRO A 346 -12.64 9.93 10.60
C PRO A 346 -12.83 8.80 11.63
N PHE A 347 -13.36 7.64 11.21
CA PHE A 347 -13.55 6.49 12.07
C PHE A 347 -12.32 5.59 11.99
N PRO A 348 -11.71 5.27 13.13
CA PRO A 348 -10.59 4.31 13.14
C PRO A 348 -11.06 2.91 12.69
N TYR A 349 -12.31 2.58 12.95
CA TYR A 349 -12.91 1.30 12.60
C TYR A 349 -14.43 1.40 12.37
N LEU A 350 -14.97 0.59 11.47
CA LEU A 350 -16.41 0.33 11.27
C LEU A 350 -16.59 -1.17 11.01
N SER A 351 -17.47 -1.84 11.78
CA SER A 351 -17.67 -3.30 11.72
C SER A 351 -18.19 -3.79 10.37
N TYR A 352 -18.97 -2.98 9.69
CA TYR A 352 -19.63 -3.30 8.43
C TYR A 352 -18.81 -2.93 7.18
N GLY A 353 -17.67 -2.26 7.33
CA GLY A 353 -16.89 -1.86 6.16
C GLY A 353 -15.91 -0.73 6.36
N ARG A 354 -15.97 0.27 5.48
CA ARG A 354 -15.01 1.39 5.44
C ARG A 354 -15.74 2.72 5.27
N CYS A 355 -14.98 3.81 5.42
CA CYS A 355 -15.50 5.16 5.19
C CYS A 355 -14.46 6.02 4.48
N THR A 356 -14.90 6.86 3.56
CA THR A 356 -14.11 7.99 3.03
C THR A 356 -14.84 9.29 3.32
N ARG A 357 -14.10 10.42 3.34
CA ARG A 357 -14.66 11.74 3.63
C ARG A 357 -14.35 12.72 2.50
N LYS A 358 -15.32 13.59 2.21
CA LYS A 358 -15.13 14.77 1.35
C LYS A 358 -15.88 15.96 1.93
N GLY A 359 -15.14 16.87 2.57
CA GLY A 359 -15.76 17.98 3.29
C GLY A 359 -16.71 17.49 4.40
N GLN A 360 -17.98 17.88 4.33
CA GLN A 360 -19.03 17.46 5.26
C GLN A 360 -19.87 16.27 4.76
N LYS A 361 -19.29 15.46 3.87
CA LYS A 361 -19.88 14.20 3.41
C LYS A 361 -19.00 13.03 3.82
N LEU A 362 -19.66 12.01 4.35
CA LEU A 362 -19.08 10.67 4.56
C LEU A 362 -19.65 9.74 3.51
N TYR A 363 -18.80 8.86 2.99
CA TYR A 363 -19.17 7.78 2.09
C TYR A 363 -18.89 6.48 2.83
N LEU A 364 -19.94 5.83 3.32
CA LEU A 364 -19.86 4.57 4.06
C LEU A 364 -19.89 3.43 3.05
N HIS A 365 -18.79 2.71 2.94
CA HIS A 365 -18.63 1.52 2.11
C HIS A 365 -19.10 0.30 2.91
N VAL A 366 -20.31 -0.17 2.63
CA VAL A 366 -20.93 -1.27 3.35
C VAL A 366 -20.58 -2.58 2.67
N PHE A 367 -19.64 -3.34 3.24
CA PHE A 367 -19.21 -4.65 2.78
C PHE A 367 -20.10 -5.76 3.35
N ASP A 368 -20.38 -5.67 4.65
CA ASP A 368 -21.20 -6.60 5.38
C ASP A 368 -22.56 -5.94 5.64
N TYR A 369 -23.49 -6.21 4.72
CA TYR A 369 -24.82 -5.57 4.78
C TYR A 369 -25.60 -6.10 5.98
N PRO A 370 -26.09 -5.21 6.89
CA PRO A 370 -26.72 -5.65 8.12
C PRO A 370 -28.06 -6.34 7.86
N ALA A 371 -28.26 -7.53 8.44
CA ALA A 371 -29.47 -8.34 8.24
C ALA A 371 -30.77 -7.63 8.70
N ASN A 372 -30.66 -6.74 9.70
CA ASN A 372 -31.78 -5.93 10.18
C ASN A 372 -31.96 -4.62 9.40
N ALA A 373 -31.19 -4.40 8.34
CA ALA A 373 -31.18 -3.19 7.53
C ALA A 373 -30.98 -1.89 8.36
N GLN A 374 -30.22 -1.97 9.46
CA GLN A 374 -29.89 -0.83 10.32
C GLN A 374 -28.39 -0.63 10.35
N LEU A 375 -27.92 0.55 9.92
CA LEU A 375 -26.51 0.91 9.90
C LEU A 375 -26.21 1.87 11.06
N ALA A 376 -25.42 1.42 12.01
CA ALA A 376 -24.97 2.25 13.12
C ALA A 376 -23.80 3.13 12.69
N LEU A 377 -23.87 4.42 12.95
CA LEU A 377 -22.80 5.38 12.68
C LEU A 377 -22.32 6.00 13.99
N PRO A 378 -21.10 5.68 14.47
CA PRO A 378 -20.60 6.07 15.78
C PRO A 378 -20.07 7.51 15.78
N MET A 379 -20.96 8.48 15.57
CA MET A 379 -20.66 9.92 15.65
C MET A 379 -21.81 10.69 16.30
N SER A 380 -21.46 11.77 16.98
CA SER A 380 -22.42 12.65 17.68
C SER A 380 -22.86 13.86 16.85
N ASN A 381 -22.29 14.07 15.67
CA ASN A 381 -22.67 15.17 14.79
C ASN A 381 -24.13 15.09 14.36
N LYS A 382 -24.75 16.26 14.18
CA LYS A 382 -26.06 16.35 13.52
C LYS A 382 -25.96 15.91 12.07
N ILE A 383 -26.66 14.85 11.71
CA ILE A 383 -26.80 14.38 10.34
C ILE A 383 -27.98 15.09 9.70
N SER A 384 -27.74 15.75 8.57
CA SER A 384 -28.78 16.49 7.83
C SER A 384 -29.46 15.63 6.77
N LYS A 385 -28.73 14.67 6.17
CA LYS A 385 -29.23 13.79 5.11
C LYS A 385 -28.45 12.49 5.04
N ALA A 386 -29.13 11.39 4.70
CA ALA A 386 -28.51 10.13 4.30
C ALA A 386 -29.21 9.58 3.05
N TYR A 387 -28.46 8.97 2.14
CA TYR A 387 -28.98 8.39 0.90
C TYR A 387 -27.99 7.36 0.32
N LEU A 388 -28.47 6.50 -0.57
CA LEU A 388 -27.59 5.64 -1.36
C LEU A 388 -26.91 6.46 -2.46
N LEU A 389 -25.59 6.30 -2.66
CA LEU A 389 -24.90 6.99 -3.75
C LEU A 389 -25.47 6.61 -5.13
N SER A 390 -25.97 5.38 -5.27
CA SER A 390 -26.66 4.90 -6.48
C SER A 390 -28.06 5.48 -6.69
N ASP A 391 -28.69 6.06 -5.64
CA ASP A 391 -30.01 6.70 -5.71
C ASP A 391 -30.06 7.96 -4.81
N PRO A 392 -29.42 9.07 -5.22
CA PRO A 392 -29.26 10.26 -4.38
C PRO A 392 -30.57 11.06 -4.18
N LYS A 393 -31.61 10.72 -4.93
CA LYS A 393 -32.93 11.38 -4.81
C LYS A 393 -33.75 10.82 -3.65
N LYS A 394 -33.50 9.57 -3.23
CA LYS A 394 -34.23 8.90 -2.16
C LYS A 394 -33.49 9.01 -0.83
N SER A 395 -34.03 9.79 0.09
CA SER A 395 -33.48 9.91 1.44
C SER A 395 -33.76 8.64 2.25
N LEU A 396 -32.78 8.26 3.08
CA LEU A 396 -32.87 7.19 4.08
C LEU A 396 -33.31 7.79 5.41
N ALA A 397 -34.12 7.05 6.18
CA ALA A 397 -34.51 7.47 7.50
C ALA A 397 -33.34 7.43 8.48
N ILE A 398 -33.25 8.45 9.35
CA ILE A 398 -32.18 8.62 10.33
C ILE A 398 -32.82 8.70 11.72
N LYS A 399 -32.37 7.83 12.62
CA LYS A 399 -32.70 7.92 14.05
C LYS A 399 -31.46 8.47 14.78
N ALA A 400 -31.53 9.72 15.17
CA ALA A 400 -30.46 10.39 15.90
C ALA A 400 -30.34 9.83 17.32
N GLY A 401 -29.12 9.73 17.83
CA GLY A 401 -28.80 9.41 19.22
C GLY A 401 -27.62 10.25 19.71
N ASN A 402 -27.33 10.24 21.01
CA ASN A 402 -26.33 11.12 21.62
C ASN A 402 -24.88 10.73 21.23
N ALA A 403 -24.58 9.43 21.12
CA ALA A 403 -23.26 8.93 20.79
C ALA A 403 -23.18 8.30 19.40
N ARG A 404 -24.30 7.96 18.83
CA ARG A 404 -24.40 7.33 17.49
C ARG A 404 -25.78 7.61 16.89
N SER A 405 -25.80 7.63 15.56
CA SER A 405 -27.05 7.65 14.78
C SER A 405 -27.27 6.31 14.09
N VAL A 406 -28.51 5.96 13.81
CA VAL A 406 -28.85 4.74 13.07
C VAL A 406 -29.53 5.14 11.77
N ILE A 407 -29.04 4.61 10.66
CA ILE A 407 -29.57 4.85 9.31
C ILE A 407 -30.31 3.59 8.86
N SER A 408 -31.58 3.75 8.47
CA SER A 408 -32.39 2.65 7.94
C SER A 408 -32.07 2.44 6.46
N LEU A 409 -31.57 1.26 6.13
CA LEU A 409 -31.23 0.85 4.77
C LEU A 409 -32.42 0.14 4.09
N PRO A 410 -32.43 -0.02 2.76
CA PRO A 410 -33.29 -0.99 2.10
C PRO A 410 -33.08 -2.41 2.66
N THR A 411 -34.09 -3.25 2.59
CA THR A 411 -34.01 -4.64 3.08
C THR A 411 -33.04 -5.52 2.27
N GLN A 412 -32.75 -5.13 1.04
CA GLN A 412 -31.77 -5.80 0.16
C GLN A 412 -30.66 -4.84 -0.21
N ALA A 413 -29.43 -5.34 -0.20
CA ALA A 413 -28.26 -4.59 -0.64
C ALA A 413 -28.37 -4.24 -2.14
N PRO A 414 -28.32 -2.96 -2.51
CA PRO A 414 -28.31 -2.53 -3.91
C PRO A 414 -27.08 -3.04 -4.69
N ASP A 415 -25.97 -3.15 -3.99
CA ASP A 415 -24.72 -3.75 -4.48
C ASP A 415 -24.19 -4.72 -3.40
N LYS A 416 -24.03 -5.99 -3.79
CA LYS A 416 -23.57 -7.03 -2.84
C LYS A 416 -22.08 -6.97 -2.55
N ILE A 417 -21.29 -6.29 -3.40
CA ILE A 417 -19.85 -6.14 -3.24
C ILE A 417 -19.54 -5.01 -2.26
N ASN A 418 -20.12 -3.83 -2.53
CA ASN A 418 -19.82 -2.62 -1.78
C ASN A 418 -20.95 -1.58 -2.02
N THR A 419 -22.00 -1.63 -1.23
CA THR A 419 -23.04 -0.60 -1.21
C THR A 419 -22.50 0.68 -0.58
N VAL A 420 -22.62 1.82 -1.26
CA VAL A 420 -22.17 3.12 -0.71
C VAL A 420 -23.34 3.95 -0.21
N VAL A 421 -23.30 4.28 1.09
CA VAL A 421 -24.24 5.19 1.75
C VAL A 421 -23.57 6.53 1.97
N VAL A 422 -24.19 7.60 1.49
CA VAL A 422 -23.72 8.98 1.71
C VAL A 422 -24.41 9.56 2.95
N VAL A 423 -23.62 10.20 3.80
CA VAL A 423 -24.10 10.90 5.00
C VAL A 423 -23.61 12.34 4.95
N GLU A 424 -24.53 13.29 4.96
CA GLU A 424 -24.24 14.72 5.08
C GLU A 424 -24.42 15.16 6.54
N PHE A 425 -23.41 15.83 7.08
CA PHE A 425 -23.38 16.25 8.48
C PHE A 425 -22.86 17.68 8.62
N THR A 426 -22.92 18.25 9.83
CA THR A 426 -22.42 19.61 10.10
C THR A 426 -21.27 19.60 11.11
N GLY A 427 -20.31 20.51 10.92
CA GLY A 427 -19.12 20.66 11.77
C GLY A 427 -18.00 19.68 11.44
N GLU A 428 -16.98 19.62 12.29
CA GLU A 428 -15.94 18.59 12.19
C GLU A 428 -16.46 17.26 12.77
N PRO A 429 -15.99 16.10 12.25
CA PRO A 429 -16.44 14.80 12.76
C PRO A 429 -16.13 14.64 14.25
N SER A 430 -17.16 14.38 15.03
CA SER A 430 -17.05 14.06 16.45
C SER A 430 -17.32 12.57 16.63
N VAL A 431 -16.24 11.77 16.62
CA VAL A 431 -16.28 10.32 16.76
C VAL A 431 -15.77 9.88 18.12
N ALA A 432 -16.26 8.76 18.62
CA ALA A 432 -15.78 8.20 19.88
C ALA A 432 -14.29 7.79 19.72
N SER A 433 -13.46 8.19 20.68
CA SER A 433 -12.06 7.75 20.73
C SER A 433 -11.99 6.26 21.06
N SER A 434 -10.89 5.60 20.60
CA SER A 434 -10.60 4.24 21.02
C SER A 434 -10.49 4.17 22.54
N PRO A 435 -11.05 3.14 23.21
CA PRO A 435 -10.91 2.94 24.65
C PRO A 435 -9.48 2.87 25.15
N VAL A 436 -8.54 2.54 24.26
CA VAL A 436 -7.10 2.47 24.59
C VAL A 436 -6.35 3.79 24.34
N ALA A 437 -7.00 4.79 23.76
CA ALA A 437 -6.36 6.08 23.50
C ALA A 437 -5.84 6.72 24.79
N GLY A 438 -4.56 7.08 24.82
CA GLY A 438 -3.88 7.68 25.97
C GLY A 438 -3.65 6.73 27.15
N LYS A 439 -3.87 5.42 26.98
CA LYS A 439 -3.54 4.40 27.99
C LYS A 439 -2.08 3.98 27.89
N LEU A 440 -1.57 3.41 28.97
CA LEU A 440 -0.23 2.82 28.99
C LEU A 440 -0.33 1.31 28.77
N ILE A 441 0.53 0.80 27.89
CA ILE A 441 0.73 -0.63 27.70
C ILE A 441 1.99 -1.05 28.47
N THR A 442 1.87 -2.09 29.28
CA THR A 442 2.99 -2.73 29.96
C THR A 442 3.39 -3.97 29.19
N ALA A 443 4.62 -3.98 28.68
CA ALA A 443 5.19 -5.16 28.02
C ALA A 443 5.96 -6.02 29.01
N SER A 444 5.86 -7.35 28.90
CA SER A 444 6.70 -8.28 29.69
C SER A 444 8.17 -8.18 29.31
N SER A 445 8.46 -7.67 28.13
CA SER A 445 9.80 -7.62 27.54
C SER A 445 9.90 -6.51 26.48
N ILE A 446 11.05 -5.84 26.45
CA ILE A 446 11.40 -4.84 25.43
C ILE A 446 12.85 -5.02 24.99
N ASN A 447 13.15 -4.83 23.72
CA ASN A 447 14.52 -4.91 23.21
C ASN A 447 15.33 -3.65 23.55
N SER A 448 14.72 -2.49 23.53
CA SER A 448 15.32 -1.20 23.86
C SER A 448 14.24 -0.16 24.16
N GLU A 449 14.64 0.98 24.74
CA GLU A 449 13.71 2.08 25.01
C GLU A 449 13.07 2.64 23.72
N SER A 450 13.80 2.65 22.63
CA SER A 450 13.27 3.07 21.32
C SER A 450 12.24 2.10 20.72
N THR A 451 12.15 0.87 21.23
CA THR A 451 11.21 -0.17 20.82
C THR A 451 10.25 -0.56 21.95
N SER A 452 9.91 0.38 22.81
CA SER A 452 9.05 0.17 23.98
C SER A 452 7.56 0.12 23.59
N ALA A 453 6.73 -0.39 24.50
CA ALA A 453 5.30 -0.57 24.28
C ALA A 453 4.51 0.74 24.08
N LYS A 454 5.06 1.90 24.45
CA LYS A 454 4.44 3.21 24.19
C LYS A 454 4.23 3.48 22.68
N ASN A 455 5.05 2.87 21.83
CA ASN A 455 4.97 3.00 20.37
C ASN A 455 3.71 2.32 19.77
N LEU A 456 3.01 1.48 20.54
CA LEU A 456 1.84 0.73 20.03
C LEU A 456 0.55 1.55 19.96
N LEU A 457 0.55 2.79 20.47
CA LEU A 457 -0.62 3.67 20.51
C LEU A 457 -0.31 5.08 19.99
N ASP A 458 0.85 5.29 19.37
CA ASP A 458 1.29 6.62 18.92
C ASP A 458 0.80 6.98 17.50
N GLY A 459 0.25 6.01 16.77
CA GLY A 459 -0.23 6.19 15.40
C GLY A 459 0.89 6.35 14.37
N ASP A 460 2.15 6.10 14.75
CA ASP A 460 3.30 6.18 13.85
C ASP A 460 3.86 4.79 13.50
N ARG A 461 3.54 4.30 12.32
CA ARG A 461 4.04 3.00 11.83
C ARG A 461 5.55 2.92 11.58
N GLN A 462 6.30 4.00 11.75
CA GLN A 462 7.77 3.99 11.71
C GLN A 462 8.36 3.61 13.07
N THR A 463 7.59 3.68 14.11
CA THR A 463 7.92 3.18 15.45
C THR A 463 7.42 1.75 15.62
N LYS A 464 7.93 1.03 16.60
CA LYS A 464 7.52 -0.34 16.91
C LYS A 464 7.78 -0.69 18.37
N TRP A 465 7.03 -1.65 18.86
CA TRP A 465 7.46 -2.45 20.01
C TRP A 465 8.14 -3.72 19.51
N GLN A 466 9.18 -4.16 20.20
CA GLN A 466 9.88 -5.40 19.93
C GLN A 466 10.31 -6.04 21.27
N ALA A 467 10.07 -7.35 21.42
CA ALA A 467 10.53 -8.12 22.58
C ALA A 467 12.06 -8.19 22.64
N ALA A 468 12.62 -8.49 23.80
CA ALA A 468 14.06 -8.61 24.01
C ALA A 468 14.66 -9.72 23.14
N LYS A 469 15.93 -9.55 22.80
CA LYS A 469 16.67 -10.49 21.95
C LYS A 469 16.60 -11.92 22.50
N GLY A 470 16.24 -12.84 21.65
CA GLY A 470 16.12 -14.28 21.97
C GLY A 470 14.75 -14.69 22.52
N GLU A 471 13.89 -13.77 22.91
CA GLU A 471 12.54 -14.11 23.34
C GLU A 471 11.64 -14.46 22.16
N ARG A 472 10.75 -15.45 22.37
CA ARG A 472 9.81 -15.93 21.35
C ARG A 472 8.35 -15.68 21.77
N ASN A 473 8.12 -15.32 23.02
CA ASN A 473 6.81 -15.06 23.59
C ASN A 473 6.89 -13.79 24.44
N ALA A 474 5.90 -12.92 24.30
CA ALA A 474 5.79 -11.75 25.14
C ALA A 474 4.33 -11.38 25.38
N THR A 475 4.03 -10.70 26.47
CA THR A 475 2.72 -10.18 26.78
C THR A 475 2.72 -8.65 26.82
N LEU A 476 1.61 -8.10 26.35
CA LEU A 476 1.30 -6.68 26.36
C LEU A 476 0.01 -6.50 27.17
N ASP A 477 0.10 -5.85 28.32
CA ASP A 477 -1.03 -5.67 29.23
C ASP A 477 -1.49 -4.21 29.20
N ILE A 478 -2.81 -4.03 29.21
CA ILE A 478 -3.43 -2.70 29.27
C ILE A 478 -4.51 -2.65 30.37
N ASP A 479 -4.48 -1.59 31.18
CA ASP A 479 -5.54 -1.24 32.14
C ASP A 479 -6.38 -0.10 31.56
N LEU A 480 -7.66 -0.35 31.31
CA LEU A 480 -8.61 0.65 30.83
C LEU A 480 -9.12 1.57 31.95
N GLY A 481 -8.73 1.30 33.21
CA GLY A 481 -9.10 2.07 34.40
C GLY A 481 -10.51 1.79 34.93
N LYS A 482 -11.36 1.15 34.14
CA LYS A 482 -12.70 0.66 34.47
C LYS A 482 -13.13 -0.43 33.51
N PRO A 483 -14.13 -1.26 33.85
CA PRO A 483 -14.69 -2.23 32.91
C PRO A 483 -15.24 -1.52 31.66
N VAL A 484 -14.76 -1.94 30.47
CA VAL A 484 -15.18 -1.45 29.16
C VAL A 484 -15.49 -2.65 28.26
N ALA A 485 -16.60 -2.59 27.54
CA ALA A 485 -16.93 -3.60 26.55
C ALA A 485 -16.06 -3.42 25.31
N ILE A 486 -15.34 -4.45 24.92
CA ILE A 486 -14.52 -4.52 23.70
C ILE A 486 -15.08 -5.61 22.78
N SER A 487 -15.11 -5.34 21.48
CA SER A 487 -15.61 -6.25 20.44
C SER A 487 -14.68 -6.37 19.24
N THR A 488 -13.60 -5.58 19.19
CA THR A 488 -12.68 -5.57 18.05
C THR A 488 -11.25 -5.36 18.51
N ILE A 489 -10.34 -6.15 17.93
CA ILE A 489 -8.89 -5.94 18.00
C ILE A 489 -8.34 -5.57 16.64
N ILE A 490 -7.42 -4.60 16.61
CA ILE A 490 -6.52 -4.33 15.49
C ILE A 490 -5.09 -4.46 16.02
N ALA A 491 -4.29 -5.26 15.35
CA ALA A 491 -2.84 -5.36 15.57
C ALA A 491 -2.13 -5.20 14.23
N ASP A 492 -1.12 -4.35 14.19
CA ASP A 492 -0.36 -4.06 12.99
C ASP A 492 1.08 -4.50 13.19
N GLU A 493 1.64 -5.16 12.21
CA GLU A 493 2.98 -5.74 12.29
C GLU A 493 3.85 -5.30 11.11
N PRO A 494 5.19 -5.32 11.24
CA PRO A 494 6.08 -5.10 10.10
C PRO A 494 5.77 -6.10 8.99
N TRP A 495 5.70 -5.60 7.77
CA TRP A 495 5.43 -6.42 6.61
C TRP A 495 6.66 -7.23 6.18
N HIS A 496 6.47 -8.54 6.01
CA HIS A 496 7.49 -9.48 5.53
C HIS A 496 6.89 -10.37 4.43
N PRO A 497 6.81 -9.89 3.17
CA PRO A 497 6.11 -10.60 2.10
C PRO A 497 6.79 -11.90 1.68
N TRP A 498 8.10 -11.93 1.83
CA TRP A 498 8.96 -12.99 1.32
C TRP A 498 9.31 -14.05 2.37
N GLU A 499 8.90 -13.83 3.61
CA GLU A 499 9.24 -14.69 4.73
C GLU A 499 7.96 -15.21 5.40
N ASN A 500 7.94 -16.51 5.67
CA ASN A 500 6.82 -17.17 6.36
C ASN A 500 6.80 -16.81 7.87
N LYS A 501 7.06 -15.54 8.18
CA LYS A 501 7.13 -14.98 9.54
C LYS A 501 5.72 -14.66 10.02
N LYS A 502 5.05 -15.69 10.53
CA LYS A 502 3.71 -15.56 11.11
C LYS A 502 3.82 -15.49 12.61
N GLN A 503 3.34 -14.40 13.18
CA GLN A 503 3.13 -14.29 14.61
C GLN A 503 1.78 -14.90 14.98
N ARG A 504 1.67 -15.44 16.18
CA ARG A 504 0.42 -15.89 16.79
C ARG A 504 0.01 -14.86 17.81
N LEU A 505 -1.21 -14.38 17.72
CA LEU A 505 -1.80 -13.41 18.63
C LEU A 505 -2.93 -14.06 19.41
N GLN A 506 -2.94 -13.86 20.74
CA GLN A 506 -4.07 -14.21 21.58
C GLN A 506 -4.50 -12.99 22.39
N LEU A 507 -5.71 -12.49 22.11
CA LEU A 507 -6.33 -11.47 22.95
C LEU A 507 -7.00 -12.16 24.14
N GLN A 508 -6.69 -11.70 25.34
CA GLN A 508 -7.21 -12.21 26.60
C GLN A 508 -7.80 -11.08 27.43
N TYR A 509 -8.69 -11.42 28.36
CA TYR A 509 -9.19 -10.52 29.40
C TYR A 509 -9.00 -11.16 30.77
N LYS A 510 -8.90 -10.32 31.81
CA LYS A 510 -8.75 -10.79 33.17
C LYS A 510 -10.11 -11.12 33.78
N GLU A 511 -10.26 -12.35 34.28
CA GLU A 511 -11.41 -12.81 35.03
C GLU A 511 -10.95 -13.40 36.36
N GLY A 512 -11.32 -12.76 37.48
CA GLY A 512 -10.76 -13.10 38.79
C GLY A 512 -9.23 -12.96 38.80
N THR A 513 -8.53 -14.02 39.14
CA THR A 513 -7.06 -14.07 39.17
C THR A 513 -6.44 -14.57 37.85
N GLY A 514 -7.24 -15.08 36.91
CA GLY A 514 -6.79 -15.70 35.67
C GLY A 514 -7.03 -14.87 34.43
N TRP A 515 -6.48 -15.35 33.31
CA TRP A 515 -6.68 -14.79 31.97
C TRP A 515 -7.50 -15.75 31.11
N LYS A 516 -8.52 -15.23 30.43
CA LYS A 516 -9.33 -15.99 29.48
C LYS A 516 -9.12 -15.49 28.06
N THR A 517 -8.88 -16.39 27.13
CA THR A 517 -8.74 -16.05 25.71
C THR A 517 -10.08 -15.70 25.08
N ILE A 518 -10.13 -14.56 24.41
CA ILE A 518 -11.27 -14.07 23.64
C ILE A 518 -11.14 -14.53 22.19
N VAL A 519 -9.98 -14.30 21.60
CA VAL A 519 -9.69 -14.61 20.20
C VAL A 519 -8.22 -14.97 20.02
N GLU A 520 -7.97 -15.88 19.11
CA GLU A 520 -6.64 -16.34 18.72
C GLU A 520 -6.51 -16.35 17.22
N ALA A 521 -5.36 -15.95 16.70
CA ALA A 521 -5.06 -15.97 15.27
C ALA A 521 -3.58 -16.11 14.98
N ALA A 522 -3.26 -16.65 13.81
CA ALA A 522 -1.97 -16.43 13.16
C ALA A 522 -2.09 -15.21 12.25
N THR A 523 -1.09 -14.34 12.27
CA THR A 523 -1.06 -13.17 11.39
C THR A 523 -0.58 -13.55 9.99
N SER A 524 -0.88 -12.68 9.04
CA SER A 524 -0.41 -12.85 7.65
C SER A 524 0.93 -12.14 7.37
N GLY A 525 1.55 -11.51 8.40
CA GLY A 525 2.73 -10.67 8.22
C GLY A 525 2.42 -9.24 7.77
N SER A 526 1.18 -8.78 7.91
CA SER A 526 0.77 -7.46 7.41
C SER A 526 -0.24 -6.72 8.28
N GLY A 527 -0.65 -7.32 9.38
CA GLY A 527 -1.66 -6.78 10.27
C GLY A 527 -2.87 -7.71 10.44
N TYR A 528 -3.60 -7.50 11.51
CA TYR A 528 -4.70 -8.34 11.93
C TYR A 528 -5.85 -7.48 12.45
N THR A 529 -7.04 -7.69 11.91
CA THR A 529 -8.28 -7.09 12.40
C THR A 529 -9.30 -8.20 12.63
N LYS A 530 -9.88 -8.25 13.82
CA LYS A 530 -10.90 -9.27 14.16
C LYS A 530 -12.00 -8.71 15.04
N ASN A 531 -13.24 -8.99 14.63
CA ASN A 531 -14.43 -8.79 15.44
C ASN A 531 -14.76 -10.03 16.25
N PHE A 532 -15.31 -9.84 17.45
CA PHE A 532 -15.74 -10.89 18.35
C PHE A 532 -16.95 -10.43 19.17
N LYS A 533 -17.61 -11.37 19.86
CA LYS A 533 -18.71 -11.01 20.78
C LYS A 533 -18.18 -10.08 21.87
N PRO A 534 -18.91 -8.99 22.23
CA PRO A 534 -18.45 -8.05 23.24
C PRO A 534 -18.07 -8.73 24.55
N VAL A 535 -16.89 -8.42 25.06
CA VAL A 535 -16.40 -8.83 26.38
C VAL A 535 -16.16 -7.58 27.19
N THR A 536 -16.69 -7.53 28.42
CA THR A 536 -16.54 -6.39 29.34
C THR A 536 -15.52 -6.73 30.41
N ALA A 537 -14.38 -6.03 30.38
CA ALA A 537 -13.31 -6.17 31.38
C ALA A 537 -12.56 -4.85 31.54
N GLN A 538 -11.84 -4.70 32.66
CA GLN A 538 -10.93 -3.58 32.88
C GLN A 538 -9.54 -3.86 32.31
N TYR A 539 -9.06 -5.12 32.41
CA TYR A 539 -7.72 -5.50 32.00
C TYR A 539 -7.77 -6.41 30.79
N TYR A 540 -7.00 -6.05 29.77
CA TYR A 540 -6.81 -6.85 28.59
C TYR A 540 -5.33 -7.16 28.40
N ARG A 541 -5.04 -8.30 27.77
CA ARG A 541 -3.70 -8.78 27.45
C ARG A 541 -3.65 -9.24 26.03
N LEU A 542 -2.60 -8.86 25.31
CA LEU A 542 -2.23 -9.48 24.05
C LEU A 542 -0.98 -10.33 24.26
N LEU A 543 -1.11 -11.64 24.09
CA LEU A 543 0.02 -12.56 24.00
C LEU A 543 0.47 -12.60 22.54
N VAL A 544 1.77 -12.38 22.31
CA VAL A 544 2.39 -12.39 20.98
C VAL A 544 3.48 -13.45 20.97
N GLU A 545 3.33 -14.44 20.09
CA GLU A 545 4.30 -15.52 19.88
C GLU A 545 4.88 -15.43 18.47
N ASN A 546 6.21 -15.57 18.34
CA ASN A 546 6.88 -15.68 17.05
C ASN A 546 7.89 -16.82 17.11
N ARG A 547 7.72 -17.84 16.27
CA ARG A 547 8.56 -19.05 16.31
C ARG A 547 9.96 -18.85 15.74
N THR A 548 10.16 -17.86 14.92
CA THR A 548 11.41 -17.64 14.17
C THR A 548 12.22 -16.47 14.66
N GLU A 549 11.58 -15.43 15.18
CA GLU A 549 12.20 -14.16 15.59
C GLU A 549 11.59 -13.64 16.90
N GLU A 550 12.08 -12.50 17.38
CA GLU A 550 11.46 -11.77 18.48
C GLU A 550 10.09 -11.23 18.05
N PRO A 551 9.05 -11.34 18.92
CA PRO A 551 7.77 -10.68 18.67
C PRO A 551 7.90 -9.18 18.42
N VAL A 552 7.15 -8.67 17.42
CA VAL A 552 7.19 -7.25 17.04
C VAL A 552 5.81 -6.80 16.57
N LEU A 553 5.38 -5.62 17.03
CA LEU A 553 4.16 -4.95 16.55
C LEU A 553 4.44 -3.47 16.29
N LEU A 554 3.73 -2.88 15.34
CA LEU A 554 3.72 -1.45 15.03
C LEU A 554 2.62 -0.74 15.79
N GLU A 555 1.39 -1.29 15.80
CA GLU A 555 0.21 -0.73 16.45
C GLU A 555 -0.63 -1.83 17.11
N TRP A 556 -1.31 -1.50 18.20
CA TRP A 556 -2.32 -2.33 18.85
C TRP A 556 -3.49 -1.47 19.33
N GLN A 557 -4.69 -1.73 18.82
CA GLN A 557 -5.89 -0.98 19.12
C GLN A 557 -7.04 -1.91 19.54
N LEU A 558 -7.89 -1.45 20.45
CA LEU A 558 -9.12 -2.13 20.86
C LEU A 558 -10.31 -1.19 20.67
N TYR A 559 -11.44 -1.72 20.20
CA TYR A 559 -12.67 -0.96 20.00
C TYR A 559 -13.85 -1.64 20.66
N GLY A 560 -14.77 -0.82 21.18
CA GLY A 560 -16.04 -1.27 21.74
C GLY A 560 -17.06 -1.66 20.66
N PRO A 561 -18.21 -2.23 21.07
CA PRO A 561 -19.34 -2.48 20.16
C PRO A 561 -19.89 -1.16 19.62
N GLU A 562 -20.22 -1.15 18.33
CA GLU A 562 -20.87 -0.03 17.61
C GLU A 562 -22.34 0.15 17.99
#